data_03e575a7a4c05a8f74bc387b0f51891c
#
_entry.id   03e575a7a4c05a8f74bc387b0f51891c
#
_cell.length_a   1.000
_cell.length_b   1.000
_cell.length_c   1.000
_cell.angle_alpha   90.00
_cell.angle_beta   90.00
_cell.angle_gamma   90.00
#
_symmetry.space_group_name_H-M   'P 1'
#
loop_
_entity.id
_entity.type
_entity.pdbx_description
1 polymer ?
#
loop_
_entity_poly.entity_id
_entity_poly.type
_entity_poly.pdbx_seq_one_letter_code
_entity_poly.pdbx_strand_id
1 'polypeptide(L)'
;AHSRRYADCILRYYIYDISEKEESQFSAVTIELPDGTYFISYSGTDHSVVGWKENFNLSYLDETPGQNKAKKYLKQVAAYICNDDRGINEKAINDKALDDENINNKSINTGKLWIGGHSKGGNLAVFAAMHVDKEVQDVIIKVFNFDGPGFNHKMIYTAGYKRIFDRIETFLPQSSIVGLLLEHVDDYEVVRSRNSGPLQHDAFSWEIMGGSIIKADGLDKNSVRLDKTLRNWIGSMDEAQRKQFVNVLFSIASDSNFENLDQMSFKQLIEMIKAADELSKADWSMLKDTVRLLISAGVGVVRDEKEK
;
A
#
# COMPACT_ATOMS: atom_id res chain seq x y z
N ALA A 1 0.17 -24.20 6.08
CA ALA A 1 0.96 -25.42 6.40
C ALA A 1 0.36 -26.72 5.81
N HIS A 2 -0.91 -26.72 5.38
CA HIS A 2 -1.53 -27.94 4.81
C HIS A 2 -1.66 -27.93 3.28
N SER A 3 -1.18 -26.89 2.61
CA SER A 3 -1.20 -26.79 1.15
C SER A 3 -0.04 -27.58 0.54
N ARG A 4 -0.34 -28.54 -0.33
CA ARG A 4 0.70 -29.26 -1.09
C ARG A 4 1.56 -28.34 -1.95
N ARG A 5 1.00 -27.21 -2.42
CA ARG A 5 1.70 -26.22 -3.26
C ARG A 5 2.83 -25.52 -2.52
N TYR A 6 2.70 -25.32 -1.21
CA TYR A 6 3.64 -24.55 -0.39
C TYR A 6 4.37 -25.42 0.64
N ALA A 7 4.25 -26.79 0.52
CA ALA A 7 4.83 -27.71 1.48
C ALA A 7 6.36 -27.60 1.58
N ASP A 8 6.99 -27.32 0.45
CA ASP A 8 8.46 -27.23 0.32
C ASP A 8 8.98 -25.78 0.44
N CYS A 9 8.11 -24.81 0.69
CA CYS A 9 8.52 -23.42 0.95
C CYS A 9 9.00 -23.29 2.40
N ILE A 10 10.05 -22.49 2.60
CA ILE A 10 10.63 -22.27 3.94
C ILE A 10 10.38 -20.83 4.34
N LEU A 11 9.76 -20.63 5.52
CA LEU A 11 9.64 -19.33 6.13
C LEU A 11 11.01 -18.93 6.71
N ARG A 12 11.62 -17.85 6.20
CA ARG A 12 12.94 -17.40 6.60
C ARG A 12 12.90 -16.28 7.61
N TYR A 13 12.25 -15.18 7.27
CA TYR A 13 12.25 -13.98 8.08
C TYR A 13 10.83 -13.46 8.22
N TYR A 14 10.51 -12.91 9.38
CA TYR A 14 9.23 -12.31 9.68
C TYR A 14 9.41 -11.12 10.59
N ILE A 15 8.72 -10.02 10.32
CA ILE A 15 8.64 -8.87 11.20
C ILE A 15 7.18 -8.41 11.31
N TYR A 16 6.79 -8.05 12.52
CA TYR A 16 5.53 -7.41 12.80
C TYR A 16 5.78 -6.31 13.83
N ASP A 17 5.53 -5.06 13.44
CA ASP A 17 5.82 -3.88 14.24
C ASP A 17 4.69 -2.87 14.13
N ILE A 18 4.12 -2.49 15.27
CA ILE A 18 3.13 -1.44 15.42
C ILE A 18 3.67 -0.40 16.38
N SER A 19 3.66 0.86 15.97
CA SER A 19 4.08 1.99 16.79
C SER A 19 3.04 3.11 16.69
N GLU A 20 2.30 3.32 17.77
CA GLU A 20 1.40 4.47 17.89
C GLU A 20 2.16 5.80 17.85
N LYS A 21 3.34 5.84 18.46
CA LYS A 21 4.20 7.04 18.51
C LYS A 21 4.68 7.45 17.11
N GLU A 22 5.01 6.50 16.26
CA GLU A 22 5.45 6.73 14.89
C GLU A 22 4.30 6.72 13.89
N GLU A 23 3.08 6.44 14.33
CA GLU A 23 1.90 6.26 13.46
C GLU A 23 2.15 5.23 12.37
N SER A 24 2.75 4.10 12.74
CA SER A 24 3.25 3.08 11.82
C SER A 24 2.72 1.70 12.16
N GLN A 25 2.26 1.00 11.13
CA GLN A 25 1.99 -0.44 11.19
C GLN A 25 2.72 -1.11 10.03
N PHE A 26 3.69 -1.96 10.35
CA PHE A 26 4.53 -2.64 9.39
C PHE A 26 4.60 -4.15 9.67
N SER A 27 4.43 -4.95 8.62
CA SER A 27 4.66 -6.38 8.69
C SER A 27 5.17 -6.90 7.35
N ALA A 28 6.13 -7.79 7.41
CA ALA A 28 6.67 -8.45 6.22
C ALA A 28 7.11 -9.87 6.54
N VAL A 29 7.09 -10.74 5.54
CA VAL A 29 7.58 -12.10 5.61
C VAL A 29 8.43 -12.43 4.38
N THR A 30 9.53 -13.14 4.60
CA THR A 30 10.37 -13.68 3.51
C THR A 30 10.23 -15.19 3.46
N ILE A 31 9.91 -15.69 2.28
CA ILE A 31 9.70 -17.10 1.99
C ILE A 31 10.74 -17.53 0.96
N GLU A 32 11.49 -18.58 1.26
CA GLU A 32 12.33 -19.27 0.28
C GLU A 32 11.50 -20.28 -0.49
N LEU A 33 11.56 -20.20 -1.81
CA LEU A 33 10.84 -21.08 -2.73
C LEU A 33 11.71 -22.31 -3.07
N PRO A 34 11.10 -23.42 -3.53
CA PRO A 34 11.82 -24.68 -3.80
C PRO A 34 12.91 -24.56 -4.88
N ASP A 35 12.83 -23.55 -5.74
CA ASP A 35 13.81 -23.26 -6.78
C ASP A 35 15.00 -22.41 -6.30
N GLY A 36 15.03 -22.08 -5.02
CA GLY A 36 16.08 -21.26 -4.41
C GLY A 36 15.90 -19.76 -4.60
N THR A 37 14.78 -19.31 -5.16
CA THR A 37 14.41 -17.90 -5.18
C THR A 37 13.67 -17.52 -3.88
N TYR A 38 13.52 -16.22 -3.63
CA TYR A 38 12.87 -15.72 -2.42
C TYR A 38 11.69 -14.83 -2.78
N PHE A 39 10.62 -14.92 -1.99
CA PHE A 39 9.48 -14.02 -2.08
C PHE A 39 9.36 -13.21 -0.80
N ILE A 40 9.42 -11.88 -0.92
CA ILE A 40 9.11 -10.96 0.18
C ILE A 40 7.66 -10.51 0.03
N SER A 41 6.83 -10.85 1.02
CA SER A 41 5.45 -10.40 1.10
C SER A 41 5.33 -9.30 2.14
N TYR A 42 4.94 -8.11 1.72
CA TYR A 42 4.56 -7.02 2.60
C TYR A 42 3.07 -7.10 2.91
N SER A 43 2.72 -7.01 4.19
CA SER A 43 1.32 -7.04 4.62
C SER A 43 0.62 -5.73 4.33
N GLY A 44 -0.64 -5.82 4.01
CA GLY A 44 -1.55 -4.68 3.95
C GLY A 44 -1.84 -4.10 5.33
N THR A 45 -2.78 -3.17 5.38
CA THR A 45 -3.26 -2.57 6.62
C THR A 45 -3.97 -3.62 7.45
N ASP A 46 -3.65 -3.68 8.74
CA ASP A 46 -4.46 -4.40 9.70
C ASP A 46 -5.71 -3.57 10.10
N HIS A 47 -6.53 -4.10 11.02
CA HIS A 47 -7.73 -3.38 11.47
C HIS A 47 -7.44 -2.24 12.44
N SER A 48 -6.17 -1.96 12.76
CA SER A 48 -5.79 -0.92 13.72
C SER A 48 -6.02 0.49 13.18
N VAL A 49 -6.40 1.40 14.07
CA VAL A 49 -6.51 2.84 13.78
C VAL A 49 -5.17 3.40 13.25
N VAL A 50 -4.05 2.93 13.81
CA VAL A 50 -2.70 3.32 13.40
C VAL A 50 -2.42 2.94 11.94
N GLY A 51 -2.76 1.72 11.54
CA GLY A 51 -2.57 1.26 10.16
C GLY A 51 -3.39 2.07 9.16
N TRP A 52 -4.62 2.41 9.51
CA TRP A 52 -5.48 3.27 8.67
C TRP A 52 -4.97 4.71 8.60
N LYS A 53 -4.51 5.28 9.73
CA LYS A 53 -3.91 6.62 9.74
C LYS A 53 -2.69 6.69 8.82
N GLU A 54 -1.82 5.69 8.86
CA GLU A 54 -0.67 5.60 7.97
C GLU A 54 -1.06 5.59 6.48
N ASN A 55 -2.16 4.90 6.10
CA ASN A 55 -2.65 4.95 4.72
C ASN A 55 -3.05 6.36 4.26
N PHE A 56 -3.72 7.11 5.12
CA PHE A 56 -4.07 8.49 4.79
C PHE A 56 -2.84 9.40 4.75
N ASN A 57 -1.82 9.11 5.57
CA ASN A 57 -0.55 9.85 5.55
C ASN A 57 0.17 9.73 4.19
N LEU A 58 -0.05 8.67 3.40
CA LEU A 58 0.44 8.54 2.02
C LEU A 58 0.00 9.70 1.11
N SER A 59 -1.11 10.38 1.42
CA SER A 59 -1.63 11.47 0.60
C SER A 59 -0.84 12.78 0.72
N TYR A 60 0.00 12.93 1.75
CA TYR A 60 0.74 14.18 2.00
C TYR A 60 2.19 13.99 2.43
N LEU A 61 2.60 12.81 2.91
CA LEU A 61 4.00 12.54 3.24
C LEU A 61 4.76 12.06 2.00
N ASP A 62 5.99 12.51 1.87
CA ASP A 62 6.91 11.96 0.85
C ASP A 62 7.34 10.53 1.19
N GLU A 63 7.49 10.19 2.47
CA GLU A 63 7.80 8.84 2.96
C GLU A 63 7.08 8.61 4.28
N THR A 64 6.32 7.52 4.39
CA THR A 64 5.74 7.09 5.66
C THR A 64 6.73 6.23 6.46
N PRO A 65 6.55 6.11 7.80
CA PRO A 65 7.40 5.22 8.59
C PRO A 65 7.37 3.76 8.13
N GLY A 66 6.20 3.25 7.70
CA GLY A 66 6.09 1.90 7.15
C GLY A 66 6.82 1.73 5.83
N GLN A 67 6.81 2.74 4.96
CA GLN A 67 7.61 2.75 3.73
C GLN A 67 9.12 2.73 4.03
N ASN A 68 9.57 3.48 5.03
CA ASN A 68 10.97 3.44 5.48
C ASN A 68 11.36 2.05 5.99
N LYS A 69 10.49 1.44 6.82
CA LYS A 69 10.71 0.08 7.34
C LYS A 69 10.73 -0.95 6.19
N ALA A 70 9.86 -0.82 5.18
CA ALA A 70 9.86 -1.71 4.02
C ALA A 70 11.16 -1.63 3.22
N LYS A 71 11.66 -0.42 2.98
CA LYS A 71 12.97 -0.18 2.32
C LYS A 71 14.12 -0.81 3.11
N LYS A 72 14.19 -0.59 4.41
CA LYS A 72 15.21 -1.16 5.28
C LYS A 72 15.15 -2.68 5.29
N TYR A 73 13.95 -3.26 5.43
CA TYR A 73 13.75 -4.70 5.40
C TYR A 73 14.25 -5.33 4.09
N LEU A 74 13.91 -4.73 2.93
CA LEU A 74 14.38 -5.21 1.64
C LEU A 74 15.91 -5.20 1.54
N LYS A 75 16.58 -4.11 1.97
CA LYS A 75 18.04 -4.02 1.98
C LYS A 75 18.68 -5.12 2.82
N GLN A 76 18.15 -5.36 4.01
CA GLN A 76 18.66 -6.39 4.91
C GLN A 76 18.49 -7.79 4.34
N VAL A 77 17.29 -8.14 3.86
CA VAL A 77 17.02 -9.44 3.25
C VAL A 77 17.91 -9.65 2.02
N ALA A 78 18.05 -8.65 1.16
CA ALA A 78 18.94 -8.75 0.00
C ALA A 78 20.40 -9.01 0.41
N ALA A 79 20.89 -8.34 1.44
CA ALA A 79 22.25 -8.55 1.93
C ALA A 79 22.46 -9.98 2.48
N TYR A 80 21.48 -10.52 3.20
CA TYR A 80 21.56 -11.90 3.71
C TYR A 80 21.55 -12.94 2.60
N ILE A 81 20.65 -12.78 1.62
CA ILE A 81 20.53 -13.70 0.48
C ILE A 81 21.82 -13.70 -0.35
N CYS A 82 22.45 -12.53 -0.52
CA CYS A 82 23.62 -12.38 -1.36
C CYS A 82 24.93 -12.84 -0.72
N ASN A 83 25.01 -12.83 0.60
CA ASN A 83 26.23 -13.23 1.33
C ASN A 83 26.33 -14.75 1.57
N ASP A 84 25.33 -15.55 1.19
CA ASP A 84 25.23 -17.02 1.42
C ASP A 84 25.54 -17.43 2.88
N ASP A 85 25.36 -16.52 3.81
CA ASP A 85 25.71 -16.68 5.23
C ASP A 85 24.52 -17.33 5.96
N ARG A 86 24.36 -18.68 5.72
CA ARG A 86 23.33 -19.51 6.36
C ARG A 86 23.46 -19.60 7.89
N GLY A 87 24.44 -18.90 8.47
CA GLY A 87 24.76 -18.90 9.89
C GLY A 87 24.28 -17.69 10.69
N ILE A 88 23.63 -16.71 10.06
CA ILE A 88 23.17 -15.53 10.78
C ILE A 88 21.83 -15.80 11.46
N ASN A 89 21.86 -15.62 12.77
CA ASN A 89 20.80 -15.87 13.73
C ASN A 89 19.49 -15.16 13.30
N GLU A 90 18.39 -15.89 13.12
CA GLU A 90 17.03 -15.39 12.87
C GLU A 90 16.59 -14.26 13.81
N LYS A 91 17.21 -14.20 15.02
CA LYS A 91 17.02 -13.09 15.99
C LYS A 91 17.56 -11.75 15.52
N ALA A 92 18.55 -11.70 14.64
CA ALA A 92 19.21 -10.46 14.24
C ALA A 92 18.29 -9.54 13.39
N ILE A 93 17.35 -10.11 12.63
CA ILE A 93 16.36 -9.34 11.88
C ILE A 93 15.23 -8.85 12.79
N ASN A 94 14.89 -9.61 13.84
CA ASN A 94 13.77 -9.29 14.73
C ASN A 94 14.08 -8.27 15.81
N ASP A 95 15.32 -8.17 16.31
CA ASP A 95 15.61 -7.41 17.54
C ASP A 95 16.44 -6.12 17.40
N LYS A 96 17.20 -5.92 16.32
CA LYS A 96 18.10 -4.74 16.18
C LYS A 96 18.30 -4.18 14.78
N ALA A 97 17.76 -4.79 13.76
CA ALA A 97 18.37 -4.71 12.45
C ALA A 97 17.80 -3.62 11.53
N LEU A 98 16.78 -2.88 11.93
CA LEU A 98 16.27 -1.79 11.08
C LEU A 98 17.16 -0.53 11.11
N ASP A 99 18.13 -0.45 12.04
CA ASP A 99 18.97 0.75 12.23
C ASP A 99 20.44 0.60 11.78
N ASP A 100 20.87 -0.58 11.33
CA ASP A 100 22.27 -0.81 10.91
C ASP A 100 22.50 -0.37 9.46
N GLU A 101 23.16 0.79 9.29
CA GLU A 101 23.49 1.36 7.97
C GLU A 101 24.70 0.70 7.28
N ASN A 102 25.40 -0.24 7.94
CA ASN A 102 26.65 -0.84 7.47
C ASN A 102 26.46 -2.23 6.85
N ILE A 103 25.80 -2.29 5.69
CA ILE A 103 25.76 -3.53 4.90
C ILE A 103 26.84 -3.44 3.81
N ASN A 104 27.97 -4.12 4.02
CA ASN A 104 29.02 -4.23 3.01
C ASN A 104 28.54 -5.10 1.83
N ASN A 105 28.26 -4.46 0.70
CA ASN A 105 27.86 -5.10 -0.55
C ASN A 105 29.03 -5.91 -1.15
N LYS A 106 29.11 -7.20 -0.85
CA LYS A 106 29.84 -8.16 -1.69
C LYS A 106 28.97 -8.56 -2.87
N SER A 107 29.60 -8.85 -4.01
CA SER A 107 28.95 -9.06 -5.31
C SER A 107 27.65 -9.88 -5.22
N ILE A 108 26.56 -9.19 -5.56
CA ILE A 108 25.20 -9.68 -5.50
C ILE A 108 24.95 -10.60 -6.70
N ASN A 109 24.54 -11.84 -6.45
CA ASN A 109 24.10 -12.76 -7.50
C ASN A 109 22.75 -12.29 -8.07
N THR A 110 22.63 -12.12 -9.38
CA THR A 110 21.48 -11.53 -10.04
C THR A 110 20.21 -12.38 -9.96
N GLY A 111 19.05 -11.73 -9.80
CA GLY A 111 17.75 -12.31 -10.12
C GLY A 111 17.17 -13.28 -9.12
N LYS A 112 17.23 -13.02 -7.80
CA LYS A 112 16.73 -13.94 -6.78
C LYS A 112 15.50 -13.54 -6.01
N LEU A 113 15.03 -12.29 -6.13
CA LEU A 113 13.96 -11.75 -5.30
C LEU A 113 12.68 -11.48 -6.09
N TRP A 114 11.60 -12.07 -5.63
CA TRP A 114 10.23 -11.66 -5.94
C TRP A 114 9.72 -10.84 -4.76
N ILE A 115 9.11 -9.72 -4.99
CA ILE A 115 8.52 -8.92 -3.92
C ILE A 115 7.09 -8.55 -4.27
N GLY A 116 6.23 -8.39 -3.27
CA GLY A 116 4.86 -7.98 -3.53
C GLY A 116 4.04 -7.82 -2.26
N GLY A 117 2.81 -7.38 -2.45
CA GLY A 117 1.85 -7.26 -1.37
C GLY A 117 0.49 -6.82 -1.87
N HIS A 118 -0.50 -6.91 -1.01
CA HIS A 118 -1.87 -6.50 -1.25
C HIS A 118 -2.17 -5.19 -0.51
N SER A 119 -2.96 -4.32 -1.10
CA SER A 119 -3.36 -3.05 -0.50
C SER A 119 -2.15 -2.18 -0.14
N LYS A 120 -2.03 -1.67 1.08
CA LYS A 120 -0.82 -0.97 1.56
C LYS A 120 0.45 -1.77 1.28
N GLY A 121 0.43 -3.11 1.42
CA GLY A 121 1.57 -3.97 1.14
C GLY A 121 2.07 -3.89 -0.30
N GLY A 122 1.18 -3.69 -1.27
CA GLY A 122 1.53 -3.45 -2.67
C GLY A 122 2.29 -2.13 -2.84
N ASN A 123 1.80 -1.06 -2.22
CA ASN A 123 2.51 0.23 -2.18
C ASN A 123 3.89 0.08 -1.53
N LEU A 124 3.99 -0.60 -0.37
CA LEU A 124 5.24 -0.84 0.33
C LEU A 124 6.26 -1.60 -0.54
N ALA A 125 5.80 -2.61 -1.30
CA ALA A 125 6.65 -3.39 -2.19
C ALA A 125 7.27 -2.53 -3.30
N VAL A 126 6.46 -1.74 -3.99
CA VAL A 126 6.93 -0.84 -5.04
C VAL A 126 7.81 0.27 -4.46
N PHE A 127 7.41 0.87 -3.30
CA PHE A 127 8.20 1.90 -2.62
C PHE A 127 9.59 1.39 -2.23
N ALA A 128 9.66 0.23 -1.60
CA ALA A 128 10.93 -0.38 -1.21
C ALA A 128 11.82 -0.62 -2.44
N ALA A 129 11.25 -1.21 -3.50
CA ALA A 129 11.99 -1.51 -4.72
C ALA A 129 12.56 -0.27 -5.42
N MET A 130 11.83 0.85 -5.45
CA MET A 130 12.31 2.07 -6.13
C MET A 130 13.34 2.86 -5.32
N HIS A 131 13.40 2.65 -3.98
CA HIS A 131 14.27 3.44 -3.09
C HIS A 131 15.49 2.67 -2.55
N VAL A 132 15.66 1.41 -2.91
CA VAL A 132 16.89 0.67 -2.61
C VAL A 132 17.99 0.97 -3.64
N ASP A 133 19.23 0.66 -3.28
CA ASP A 133 20.39 0.84 -4.12
C ASP A 133 20.29 0.00 -5.39
N LYS A 134 21.00 0.43 -6.45
CA LYS A 134 20.95 -0.23 -7.76
C LYS A 134 21.29 -1.73 -7.66
N GLU A 135 22.26 -2.07 -6.85
CA GLU A 135 22.71 -3.44 -6.62
C GLU A 135 21.59 -4.32 -6.06
N VAL A 136 20.79 -3.79 -5.14
CA VAL A 136 19.60 -4.48 -4.62
C VAL A 136 18.50 -4.55 -5.67
N GLN A 137 18.30 -3.47 -6.45
CA GLN A 137 17.33 -3.50 -7.55
C GLN A 137 17.68 -4.57 -8.59
N ASP A 138 18.97 -4.82 -8.85
CA ASP A 138 19.43 -5.78 -9.87
C ASP A 138 19.09 -7.24 -9.49
N VAL A 139 18.87 -7.56 -8.20
CA VAL A 139 18.42 -8.91 -7.77
C VAL A 139 16.90 -9.08 -7.74
N ILE A 140 16.14 -8.01 -7.92
CA ILE A 140 14.67 -8.06 -7.97
C ILE A 140 14.24 -8.60 -9.34
N ILE A 141 13.50 -9.70 -9.35
CA ILE A 141 12.93 -10.31 -10.56
C ILE A 141 11.66 -9.56 -10.97
N LYS A 142 10.70 -9.44 -10.04
CA LYS A 142 9.40 -8.78 -10.23
C LYS A 142 8.91 -8.15 -8.93
N VAL A 143 8.08 -7.13 -9.09
CA VAL A 143 7.38 -6.43 -8.01
C VAL A 143 5.88 -6.52 -8.28
N PHE A 144 5.14 -7.18 -7.39
CA PHE A 144 3.70 -7.35 -7.52
C PHE A 144 2.95 -6.36 -6.63
N ASN A 145 2.09 -5.56 -7.24
CA ASN A 145 1.18 -4.66 -6.55
C ASN A 145 -0.26 -5.16 -6.74
N PHE A 146 -0.85 -5.75 -5.72
CA PHE A 146 -2.23 -6.23 -5.75
C PHE A 146 -3.15 -5.18 -5.09
N ASP A 147 -3.80 -4.37 -5.90
CA ASP A 147 -4.75 -3.32 -5.52
C ASP A 147 -4.24 -2.36 -4.42
N GLY A 148 -2.93 -2.05 -4.48
CA GLY A 148 -2.30 -1.08 -3.59
C GLY A 148 -2.35 0.33 -4.18
N PRO A 149 -2.41 1.37 -3.33
CA PRO A 149 -2.44 2.75 -3.80
C PRO A 149 -1.15 3.13 -4.53
N GLY A 150 -1.25 4.08 -5.44
CA GLY A 150 -0.11 4.66 -6.16
C GLY A 150 0.76 5.57 -5.29
N PHE A 151 1.41 6.51 -5.93
CA PHE A 151 2.40 7.38 -5.31
C PHE A 151 2.14 8.85 -5.58
N ASN A 152 2.84 9.71 -4.83
CA ASN A 152 2.93 11.13 -5.15
C ASN A 152 3.60 11.30 -6.53
N HIS A 153 3.11 12.26 -7.30
CA HIS A 153 3.58 12.57 -8.66
C HIS A 153 5.12 12.66 -8.78
N LYS A 154 5.81 13.21 -7.79
CA LYS A 154 7.27 13.34 -7.80
C LYS A 154 8.00 12.00 -7.78
N MET A 155 7.44 10.99 -7.12
CA MET A 155 8.10 9.68 -6.92
C MET A 155 8.20 8.86 -8.20
N ILE A 156 7.18 8.88 -9.03
CA ILE A 156 7.12 8.12 -10.27
C ILE A 156 8.12 8.57 -11.36
N TYR A 157 8.72 9.75 -11.19
CA TYR A 157 9.76 10.26 -12.08
C TYR A 157 11.18 10.04 -11.57
N THR A 158 11.37 9.43 -10.42
CA THR A 158 12.69 9.15 -9.85
C THR A 158 13.48 8.16 -10.70
N ALA A 159 14.80 8.24 -10.65
CA ALA A 159 15.66 7.29 -11.34
C ALA A 159 15.48 5.85 -10.82
N GLY A 160 15.20 5.70 -9.52
CA GLY A 160 14.92 4.40 -8.90
C GLY A 160 13.66 3.75 -9.46
N TYR A 161 12.57 4.51 -9.57
CA TYR A 161 11.31 4.02 -10.15
C TYR A 161 11.51 3.59 -11.61
N LYS A 162 12.16 4.43 -12.43
CA LYS A 162 12.42 4.13 -13.85
C LYS A 162 13.23 2.85 -14.05
N ARG A 163 14.15 2.51 -13.13
CA ARG A 163 14.96 1.29 -13.23
C ARG A 163 14.17 0.02 -12.96
N ILE A 164 13.09 0.10 -12.15
CA ILE A 164 12.28 -1.07 -11.80
C ILE A 164 10.95 -1.12 -12.58
N PHE A 165 10.61 -0.10 -13.36
CA PHE A 165 9.32 0.08 -14.02
C PHE A 165 8.87 -1.18 -14.78
N ASP A 166 9.70 -1.73 -15.67
CA ASP A 166 9.40 -2.93 -16.47
C ASP A 166 9.25 -4.21 -15.63
N ARG A 167 9.54 -4.15 -14.34
CA ARG A 167 9.41 -5.26 -13.39
C ARG A 167 8.21 -5.14 -12.47
N ILE A 168 7.51 -4.01 -12.49
CA ILE A 168 6.29 -3.81 -11.71
C ILE A 168 5.12 -4.47 -12.46
N GLU A 169 4.33 -5.26 -11.75
CA GLU A 169 3.06 -5.82 -12.22
C GLU A 169 1.95 -5.41 -11.26
N THR A 170 1.05 -4.54 -11.72
CA THR A 170 -0.07 -4.03 -10.94
C THR A 170 -1.37 -4.69 -11.37
N PHE A 171 -2.12 -5.22 -10.42
CA PHE A 171 -3.41 -5.87 -10.62
C PHE A 171 -4.48 -5.12 -9.86
N LEU A 172 -5.55 -4.72 -10.55
CA LEU A 172 -6.69 -4.02 -9.97
C LEU A 172 -7.97 -4.81 -10.22
N PRO A 173 -8.86 -5.01 -9.23
CA PRO A 173 -10.18 -5.56 -9.53
C PRO A 173 -11.03 -4.55 -10.30
N GLN A 174 -12.09 -5.01 -10.98
CA GLN A 174 -12.97 -4.15 -11.79
C GLN A 174 -13.55 -2.96 -11.01
N SER A 175 -13.88 -3.18 -9.73
CA SER A 175 -14.40 -2.15 -8.82
C SER A 175 -13.33 -1.64 -7.86
N SER A 176 -12.07 -1.54 -8.30
CA SER A 176 -10.99 -0.99 -7.48
C SER A 176 -11.33 0.44 -7.02
N ILE A 177 -11.01 0.70 -5.75
CA ILE A 177 -11.03 2.02 -5.12
C ILE A 177 -9.64 2.34 -4.60
N VAL A 178 -9.07 1.44 -3.81
CA VAL A 178 -7.78 1.63 -3.15
C VAL A 178 -6.64 1.71 -4.17
N GLY A 179 -6.62 0.79 -5.12
CA GLY A 179 -5.59 0.74 -6.17
C GLY A 179 -5.63 1.94 -7.13
N LEU A 180 -6.72 2.70 -7.17
CA LEU A 180 -6.82 3.91 -7.98
C LEU A 180 -6.43 5.18 -7.21
N LEU A 181 -6.22 5.10 -5.90
CA LEU A 181 -5.78 6.27 -5.11
C LEU A 181 -4.35 6.65 -5.49
N LEU A 182 -4.11 7.97 -5.59
CA LEU A 182 -2.83 8.56 -5.99
C LEU A 182 -2.46 8.26 -7.45
N GLU A 183 -1.19 8.43 -7.85
CA GLU A 183 -0.79 8.28 -9.25
C GLU A 183 -0.12 6.93 -9.51
N HIS A 184 -0.53 6.31 -10.61
CA HIS A 184 0.14 5.17 -11.23
C HIS A 184 0.64 5.59 -12.61
N VAL A 185 1.87 5.23 -12.96
CA VAL A 185 2.42 5.40 -14.31
C VAL A 185 2.50 4.06 -15.02
N ASP A 186 2.49 2.98 -14.25
CA ASP A 186 2.52 1.62 -14.75
C ASP A 186 1.18 1.23 -15.39
N ASP A 187 1.24 0.44 -16.43
CA ASP A 187 0.10 -0.27 -16.95
C ASP A 187 -0.37 -1.28 -15.90
N TYR A 188 -1.66 -1.30 -15.62
CA TYR A 188 -2.26 -2.27 -14.72
C TYR A 188 -3.12 -3.27 -15.46
N GLU A 189 -3.19 -4.48 -14.95
CA GLU A 189 -4.11 -5.50 -15.41
C GLU A 189 -5.38 -5.49 -14.58
N VAL A 190 -6.54 -5.41 -15.22
CA VAL A 190 -7.82 -5.52 -14.52
C VAL A 190 -8.20 -6.98 -14.38
N VAL A 191 -8.57 -7.38 -13.15
CA VAL A 191 -8.84 -8.77 -12.79
C VAL A 191 -10.30 -8.96 -12.37
N ARG A 192 -10.81 -10.18 -12.61
CA ARG A 192 -12.15 -10.58 -12.23
C ARG A 192 -12.20 -11.02 -10.77
N SER A 193 -13.29 -10.64 -10.09
CA SER A 193 -13.57 -11.05 -8.72
C SER A 193 -14.97 -11.68 -8.64
N ARG A 194 -15.13 -12.64 -7.72
CA ARG A 194 -16.44 -13.22 -7.37
C ARG A 194 -17.28 -12.27 -6.52
N ASN A 195 -16.65 -11.32 -5.86
CA ASN A 195 -17.31 -10.27 -5.09
C ASN A 195 -17.76 -9.13 -6.01
N SER A 196 -18.53 -8.18 -5.46
CA SER A 196 -19.00 -6.99 -6.15
C SER A 196 -18.67 -5.72 -5.40
N GLY A 197 -18.49 -4.60 -6.12
CA GLY A 197 -18.20 -3.29 -5.56
C GLY A 197 -16.92 -3.29 -4.71
N PRO A 198 -16.87 -2.53 -3.61
CA PRO A 198 -15.68 -2.39 -2.76
C PRO A 198 -15.15 -3.72 -2.19
N LEU A 199 -16.02 -4.74 -2.06
CA LEU A 199 -15.61 -6.07 -1.57
C LEU A 199 -14.66 -6.81 -2.54
N GLN A 200 -14.52 -6.34 -3.77
CA GLN A 200 -13.53 -6.85 -4.71
C GLN A 200 -12.08 -6.53 -4.29
N HIS A 201 -11.89 -5.61 -3.34
CA HIS A 201 -10.57 -5.34 -2.74
C HIS A 201 -9.98 -6.58 -2.06
N ASP A 202 -10.81 -7.52 -1.60
CA ASP A 202 -10.35 -8.81 -1.07
C ASP A 202 -9.74 -9.67 -2.20
N ALA A 203 -8.40 -9.76 -2.24
CA ALA A 203 -7.68 -10.54 -3.24
C ALA A 203 -8.01 -12.04 -3.22
N PHE A 204 -8.51 -12.59 -2.11
CA PHE A 204 -8.99 -13.98 -2.04
C PHE A 204 -10.30 -14.22 -2.80
N SER A 205 -11.00 -13.15 -3.16
CA SER A 205 -12.18 -13.21 -4.01
C SER A 205 -11.87 -13.24 -5.51
N TRP A 206 -10.60 -12.98 -5.92
CA TRP A 206 -10.22 -12.92 -7.32
C TRP A 206 -10.26 -14.28 -7.97
N GLU A 207 -10.68 -14.30 -9.23
CA GLU A 207 -10.83 -15.54 -9.98
C GLU A 207 -9.51 -16.03 -10.53
N ILE A 208 -9.18 -17.29 -10.25
CA ILE A 208 -7.96 -17.97 -10.71
C ILE A 208 -8.34 -19.19 -11.53
N MET A 209 -7.73 -19.35 -12.69
CA MET A 209 -7.85 -20.55 -13.52
C MET A 209 -6.46 -21.10 -13.82
N GLY A 210 -6.21 -22.33 -13.37
CA GLY A 210 -4.88 -22.93 -13.44
C GLY A 210 -3.87 -22.20 -12.57
N GLY A 211 -2.87 -21.60 -13.17
CA GLY A 211 -1.83 -20.79 -12.50
C GLY A 211 -1.97 -19.29 -12.73
N SER A 212 -3.04 -18.82 -13.36
CA SER A 212 -3.19 -17.42 -13.79
C SER A 212 -4.45 -16.77 -13.21
N ILE A 213 -4.33 -15.48 -12.89
CA ILE A 213 -5.49 -14.65 -12.51
C ILE A 213 -6.31 -14.37 -13.77
N ILE A 214 -7.63 -14.47 -13.68
CA ILE A 214 -8.52 -14.19 -14.82
C ILE A 214 -8.63 -12.69 -15.02
N LYS A 215 -8.27 -12.22 -16.22
CA LYS A 215 -8.38 -10.82 -16.62
C LYS A 215 -9.82 -10.43 -16.92
N ALA A 216 -10.13 -9.16 -16.69
CA ALA A 216 -11.36 -8.49 -17.09
C ALA A 216 -11.07 -7.46 -18.20
N ASP A 217 -12.11 -7.03 -18.90
CA ASP A 217 -11.99 -6.07 -20.02
C ASP A 217 -11.59 -4.66 -19.57
N GLY A 218 -11.79 -4.31 -18.30
CA GLY A 218 -11.44 -3.02 -17.73
C GLY A 218 -12.17 -2.71 -16.41
N LEU A 219 -11.88 -1.54 -15.87
CA LEU A 219 -12.53 -1.01 -14.68
C LEU A 219 -14.01 -0.68 -14.95
N ASP A 220 -14.84 -0.82 -13.92
CA ASP A 220 -16.22 -0.40 -14.04
C ASP A 220 -16.36 1.14 -14.01
N LYS A 221 -17.48 1.64 -14.60
CA LYS A 221 -17.71 3.08 -14.74
C LYS A 221 -17.79 3.82 -13.38
N ASN A 222 -18.29 3.16 -12.35
CA ASN A 222 -18.41 3.77 -11.02
C ASN A 222 -17.05 3.92 -10.36
N SER A 223 -16.17 2.92 -10.53
CA SER A 223 -14.77 2.99 -10.07
C SER A 223 -14.03 4.15 -10.73
N VAL A 224 -14.14 4.29 -12.06
CA VAL A 224 -13.52 5.40 -12.79
C VAL A 224 -14.05 6.76 -12.33
N ARG A 225 -15.34 6.88 -12.05
CA ARG A 225 -15.94 8.12 -11.51
C ARG A 225 -15.41 8.43 -10.11
N LEU A 226 -15.39 7.43 -9.27
CA LEU A 226 -14.92 7.58 -7.90
C LEU A 226 -13.44 8.00 -7.87
N ASP A 227 -12.59 7.37 -8.69
CA ASP A 227 -11.19 7.74 -8.86
C ASP A 227 -11.04 9.23 -9.21
N LYS A 228 -11.72 9.68 -10.27
CA LYS A 228 -11.68 11.09 -10.68
C LYS A 228 -12.15 12.03 -9.57
N THR A 229 -13.22 11.64 -8.85
CA THR A 229 -13.75 12.43 -7.75
C THR A 229 -12.74 12.55 -6.63
N LEU A 230 -12.11 11.44 -6.22
CA LEU A 230 -11.12 11.41 -5.15
C LEU A 230 -9.83 12.16 -5.54
N ARG A 231 -9.34 11.99 -6.77
CA ARG A 231 -8.19 12.74 -7.27
C ARG A 231 -8.44 14.25 -7.28
N ASN A 232 -9.59 14.69 -7.80
CA ASN A 232 -9.97 16.10 -7.81
C ASN A 232 -10.10 16.65 -6.39
N TRP A 233 -10.68 15.87 -5.48
CA TRP A 233 -10.84 16.25 -4.08
C TRP A 233 -9.49 16.38 -3.37
N ILE A 234 -8.63 15.36 -3.44
CA ILE A 234 -7.28 15.38 -2.85
C ILE A 234 -6.46 16.51 -3.46
N GLY A 235 -6.54 16.71 -4.80
CA GLY A 235 -5.83 17.76 -5.51
C GLY A 235 -6.32 19.18 -5.19
N SER A 236 -7.55 19.34 -4.68
CA SER A 236 -8.09 20.64 -4.26
C SER A 236 -7.61 21.10 -2.88
N MET A 237 -6.91 20.25 -2.13
CA MET A 237 -6.35 20.53 -0.81
C MET A 237 -4.83 20.65 -0.90
N ASP A 238 -4.25 21.63 -0.20
CA ASP A 238 -2.82 21.68 0.04
C ASP A 238 -2.37 20.61 1.08
N GLU A 239 -1.06 20.48 1.27
CA GLU A 239 -0.48 19.50 2.19
C GLU A 239 -0.92 19.73 3.65
N ALA A 240 -0.97 20.99 4.10
CA ALA A 240 -1.38 21.34 5.45
C ALA A 240 -2.85 20.99 5.69
N GLN A 241 -3.72 21.24 4.72
CA GLN A 241 -5.15 20.89 4.77
C GLN A 241 -5.35 19.37 4.81
N ARG A 242 -4.62 18.61 4.01
CA ARG A 242 -4.68 17.13 4.04
C ARG A 242 -4.23 16.59 5.40
N LYS A 243 -3.11 17.08 5.92
CA LYS A 243 -2.60 16.70 7.24
C LYS A 243 -3.59 17.02 8.35
N GLN A 244 -4.16 18.22 8.35
CA GLN A 244 -5.17 18.62 9.34
C GLN A 244 -6.41 17.74 9.26
N PHE A 245 -6.92 17.49 8.05
CA PHE A 245 -8.06 16.60 7.82
C PHE A 245 -7.81 15.19 8.38
N VAL A 246 -6.66 14.59 8.08
CA VAL A 246 -6.28 13.28 8.59
C VAL A 246 -6.22 13.28 10.11
N ASN A 247 -5.54 14.25 10.72
CA ASN A 247 -5.43 14.33 12.18
C ASN A 247 -6.80 14.45 12.88
N VAL A 248 -7.67 15.31 12.38
CA VAL A 248 -9.01 15.48 12.95
C VAL A 248 -9.86 14.23 12.76
N LEU A 249 -9.82 13.62 11.57
CA LEU A 249 -10.56 12.39 11.30
C LEU A 249 -10.16 11.27 12.27
N PHE A 250 -8.87 11.08 12.49
CA PHE A 250 -8.36 10.01 13.35
C PHE A 250 -8.45 10.33 14.84
N SER A 251 -8.47 11.59 15.27
CA SER A 251 -8.82 11.92 16.66
C SER A 251 -10.26 11.50 16.97
N ILE A 252 -11.21 11.80 16.07
CA ILE A 252 -12.61 11.39 16.23
C ILE A 252 -12.74 9.86 16.24
N ALA A 253 -12.02 9.15 15.36
CA ALA A 253 -12.06 7.70 15.29
C ALA A 253 -11.51 7.05 16.57
N SER A 254 -10.43 7.58 17.14
CA SER A 254 -9.84 7.09 18.39
C SER A 254 -10.76 7.29 19.58
N ASP A 255 -11.44 8.43 19.67
CA ASP A 255 -12.34 8.76 20.77
C ASP A 255 -13.64 7.94 20.74
N SER A 256 -14.05 7.44 19.57
CA SER A 256 -15.30 6.73 19.36
C SER A 256 -15.22 5.20 19.57
N ASN A 257 -14.08 4.64 20.01
CA ASN A 257 -13.85 3.18 20.14
C ASN A 257 -14.22 2.39 18.88
N PHE A 258 -14.02 2.96 17.71
CA PHE A 258 -14.29 2.28 16.44
C PHE A 258 -13.18 1.24 16.19
N GLU A 259 -13.52 -0.05 16.31
CA GLU A 259 -12.58 -1.16 16.12
C GLU A 259 -12.37 -1.53 14.64
N ASN A 260 -13.27 -1.13 13.73
CA ASN A 260 -13.27 -1.58 12.33
C ASN A 260 -13.55 -0.45 11.34
N LEU A 261 -12.54 0.34 11.02
CA LEU A 261 -12.65 1.42 10.01
C LEU A 261 -12.88 0.91 8.58
N ASP A 262 -12.45 -0.30 8.26
CA ASP A 262 -12.61 -0.97 6.97
C ASP A 262 -14.07 -1.28 6.60
N GLN A 263 -14.96 -1.34 7.59
CA GLN A 263 -16.39 -1.58 7.40
C GLN A 263 -17.23 -0.29 7.45
N MET A 264 -16.57 0.86 7.68
CA MET A 264 -17.26 2.13 7.83
C MET A 264 -17.81 2.66 6.50
N SER A 265 -19.11 2.78 6.40
CA SER A 265 -19.75 3.48 5.28
C SER A 265 -19.52 4.99 5.37
N PHE A 266 -19.57 5.67 4.22
CA PHE A 266 -19.50 7.14 4.17
C PHE A 266 -20.57 7.82 5.06
N LYS A 267 -21.75 7.21 5.18
CA LYS A 267 -22.82 7.69 6.07
C LYS A 267 -22.39 7.62 7.54
N GLN A 268 -21.82 6.49 7.96
CA GLN A 268 -21.30 6.32 9.33
C GLN A 268 -20.17 7.30 9.64
N LEU A 269 -19.29 7.55 8.67
CA LEU A 269 -18.24 8.58 8.79
C LEU A 269 -18.85 9.96 9.06
N ILE A 270 -19.88 10.37 8.31
CA ILE A 270 -20.57 11.65 8.54
C ILE A 270 -21.28 11.68 9.91
N GLU A 271 -21.89 10.59 10.32
CA GLU A 271 -22.55 10.49 11.64
C GLU A 271 -21.52 10.56 12.78
N MET A 272 -20.37 9.93 12.63
CA MET A 272 -19.25 10.01 13.57
C MET A 272 -18.70 11.44 13.67
N ILE A 273 -18.47 12.12 12.55
CA ILE A 273 -18.06 13.54 12.53
C ILE A 273 -19.09 14.42 13.23
N LYS A 274 -20.39 14.19 13.03
CA LYS A 274 -21.45 14.97 13.68
C LYS A 274 -21.57 14.72 15.19
N ALA A 275 -21.20 13.52 15.66
CA ALA A 275 -21.23 13.13 17.07
C ALA A 275 -20.00 13.62 17.87
N ALA A 276 -18.99 14.18 17.20
CA ALA A 276 -17.77 14.66 17.85
C ALA A 276 -18.03 16.01 18.55
N ASP A 277 -18.36 15.95 19.84
CA ASP A 277 -18.70 17.14 20.66
C ASP A 277 -17.48 18.02 21.00
N GLU A 278 -16.25 17.50 20.88
CA GLU A 278 -15.02 18.18 21.32
C GLU A 278 -14.24 18.89 20.22
N LEU A 279 -14.76 18.92 18.98
CA LEU A 279 -14.07 19.59 17.88
C LEU A 279 -14.04 21.11 18.06
N SER A 280 -12.87 21.70 17.84
CA SER A 280 -12.76 23.16 17.76
C SER A 280 -13.62 23.72 16.61
N LYS A 281 -14.02 25.00 16.74
CA LYS A 281 -14.76 25.68 15.65
C LYS A 281 -13.97 25.70 14.34
N ALA A 282 -12.63 25.74 14.42
CA ALA A 282 -11.73 25.74 13.26
C ALA A 282 -11.75 24.36 12.58
N ASP A 283 -11.66 23.26 13.34
CA ASP A 283 -11.71 21.90 12.80
C ASP A 283 -13.07 21.58 12.18
N TRP A 284 -14.16 22.01 12.82
CA TRP A 284 -15.50 21.91 12.25
C TRP A 284 -15.65 22.65 10.92
N SER A 285 -15.09 23.88 10.82
CA SER A 285 -15.10 24.64 9.56
C SER A 285 -14.32 23.90 8.49
N MET A 286 -13.11 23.44 8.81
CA MET A 286 -12.26 22.66 7.90
C MET A 286 -12.96 21.40 7.40
N LEU A 287 -13.54 20.59 8.28
CA LEU A 287 -14.28 19.38 7.88
C LEU A 287 -15.44 19.67 6.95
N LYS A 288 -16.24 20.70 7.26
CA LYS A 288 -17.36 21.12 6.39
C LYS A 288 -16.86 21.55 5.01
N ASP A 289 -15.79 22.32 4.94
CA ASP A 289 -15.24 22.79 3.67
C ASP A 289 -14.64 21.65 2.87
N THR A 290 -13.96 20.69 3.53
CA THR A 290 -13.43 19.47 2.90
C THR A 290 -14.54 18.57 2.34
N VAL A 291 -15.65 18.39 3.08
CA VAL A 291 -16.83 17.64 2.59
C VAL A 291 -17.51 18.37 1.42
N ARG A 292 -17.60 19.70 1.47
CA ARG A 292 -18.13 20.49 0.33
C ARG A 292 -17.27 20.33 -0.92
N LEU A 293 -15.94 20.33 -0.77
CA LEU A 293 -15.01 20.09 -1.88
C LEU A 293 -15.23 18.70 -2.48
N LEU A 294 -15.42 17.67 -1.66
CA LEU A 294 -15.70 16.30 -2.12
C LEU A 294 -17.01 16.25 -2.93
N ILE A 295 -18.07 16.84 -2.42
CA ILE A 295 -19.36 16.91 -3.13
C ILE A 295 -19.21 17.67 -4.47
N SER A 296 -18.51 18.79 -4.46
CA SER A 296 -18.25 19.60 -5.66
C SER A 296 -17.46 18.82 -6.71
N ALA A 297 -16.41 18.10 -6.29
CA ALA A 297 -15.62 17.25 -7.17
C ALA A 297 -16.48 16.16 -7.83
N GLY A 298 -17.35 15.48 -7.07
CA GLY A 298 -18.27 14.48 -7.61
C GLY A 298 -19.28 15.04 -8.61
N VAL A 299 -19.84 16.21 -8.34
CA VAL A 299 -20.75 16.90 -9.27
C VAL A 299 -20.03 17.31 -10.55
N GLY A 300 -18.79 17.81 -10.44
CA GLY A 300 -17.96 18.17 -11.61
C GLY A 300 -17.74 16.97 -12.54
N VAL A 301 -17.34 15.81 -11.99
CA VAL A 301 -17.12 14.60 -12.77
C VAL A 301 -18.38 14.15 -13.52
N VAL A 302 -19.55 14.20 -12.87
CA VAL A 302 -20.84 13.83 -13.50
C VAL A 302 -21.22 14.79 -14.65
N ARG A 303 -20.89 16.07 -14.51
CA ARG A 303 -21.15 17.08 -15.54
C ARG A 303 -20.25 16.84 -16.78
N ASP A 304 -18.97 16.67 -16.59
CA ASP A 304 -17.99 16.42 -17.67
C ASP A 304 -18.32 15.16 -18.50
N GLU A 305 -18.94 14.16 -17.87
CA GLU A 305 -19.35 12.94 -18.58
C GLU A 305 -20.63 13.10 -19.41
N LYS A 306 -21.48 14.09 -19.08
CA LYS A 306 -22.70 14.38 -19.86
C LYS A 306 -22.43 15.28 -21.06
N GLU A 307 -21.31 15.98 -21.08
CA GLU A 307 -20.89 16.88 -22.16
C GLU A 307 -20.04 16.14 -23.23
N LYS A 308 -19.68 14.87 -22.99
CA LYS A 308 -19.00 13.97 -23.93
C LYS A 308 -19.98 12.97 -24.55
#